data_2674a76a7a93523b2bb16b692eb0fbc9
#
_entry.id   2674a76a7a93523b2bb16b692eb0fbc9
#
_cell.length_a   1.000
_cell.length_b   1.000
_cell.length_c   1.000
_cell.angle_alpha   90.00
_cell.angle_beta   90.00
_cell.angle_gamma   90.00
#
_symmetry.space_group_name_H-M   'P 1'
#
loop_
_entity.id
_entity.type
_entity.pdbx_description
1 polymer ?
#
loop_
_entity_poly.entity_id
_entity_poly.type
_entity_poly.pdbx_seq_one_letter_code
_entity_poly.pdbx_strand_id
1 'polypeptide(L)'
;MHKFKFNLRIYSARRLALRMTVALAAAAALMCIGSLPEALAQVPAFPSGPVSINVVDVAGDLALTQDALELYAKKNPTRVSKFTFTKAPAPELPGKLKAMQSAGRSDIDLVLTGVGFLGNAIEQGLLVKLLPEYSAKFPGLMNNYQPPAAKMQELAQGHGIEVVFMPAGPLLEYNPAKVKQVPTTAQELLAWCKANPNRLIYARPANSGPGNTFIMGLPYILGDKNPKDPVNGWDKTWAYLKDLNSCIEYYPTGTAATMKELGEGSRDMTVTMTGWDLNPRILGIVPKDFKVTPLKGMTWINDAHYMVVPKGVAPDKLAVILDIMAFMLTPEAQAYTYDKGYFYPGPAVKDVSLSMAPKESQDAIKEYGRPEYEKWLADFPHTQSLEPKAQVEAYRIWDQQIGAQKTR
;
A
#
# COMPACT_ATOMS: atom_id res chain seq x y z
N MET A 1 -86.23 -21.35 14.56
CA MET A 1 -84.80 -21.76 14.36
C MET A 1 -83.97 -20.69 13.60
N HIS A 2 -83.99 -19.42 13.99
CA HIS A 2 -83.27 -18.37 13.19
C HIS A 2 -82.48 -17.34 14.03
N LYS A 3 -82.13 -17.64 15.30
CA LYS A 3 -81.41 -16.69 16.15
C LYS A 3 -79.96 -17.16 16.58
N PHE A 4 -79.49 -18.34 16.13
CA PHE A 4 -78.23 -18.88 16.58
C PHE A 4 -77.04 -18.71 15.60
N LYS A 5 -77.27 -18.23 14.37
CA LYS A 5 -76.19 -18.08 13.35
C LYS A 5 -75.51 -16.70 13.33
N PHE A 6 -76.08 -15.70 14.00
CA PHE A 6 -75.50 -14.32 13.93
C PHE A 6 -74.35 -14.06 14.92
N ASN A 7 -74.28 -14.78 16.02
CA ASN A 7 -73.26 -14.54 17.03
C ASN A 7 -71.93 -15.19 16.72
N LEU A 8 -71.84 -16.19 15.86
CA LEU A 8 -70.56 -16.84 15.51
C LEU A 8 -69.70 -16.03 14.56
N ARG A 9 -70.31 -15.17 13.70
CA ARG A 9 -69.58 -14.32 12.76
C ARG A 9 -68.88 -13.10 13.43
N ILE A 10 -69.46 -12.57 14.50
CA ILE A 10 -68.83 -11.42 15.24
C ILE A 10 -67.64 -11.85 16.04
N TYR A 11 -67.60 -13.07 16.59
CA TYR A 11 -66.50 -13.60 17.37
C TYR A 11 -65.26 -13.92 16.50
N SER A 12 -65.48 -14.39 15.26
CA SER A 12 -64.39 -14.67 14.32
C SER A 12 -63.74 -13.37 13.80
N ALA A 13 -64.52 -12.32 13.55
CA ALA A 13 -64.00 -11.03 13.08
C ALA A 13 -63.15 -10.30 14.16
N ARG A 14 -63.54 -10.37 15.42
CA ARG A 14 -62.76 -9.76 16.53
C ARG A 14 -61.44 -10.50 16.79
N ARG A 15 -61.40 -11.83 16.64
CA ARG A 15 -60.15 -12.60 16.78
C ARG A 15 -59.21 -12.39 15.59
N LEU A 16 -59.73 -12.16 14.40
CA LEU A 16 -58.91 -11.84 13.22
C LEU A 16 -58.34 -10.43 13.31
N ALA A 17 -59.12 -9.44 13.72
CA ALA A 17 -58.66 -8.06 13.93
C ALA A 17 -57.59 -7.96 15.05
N LEU A 18 -57.75 -8.71 16.14
CA LEU A 18 -56.77 -8.72 17.24
C LEU A 18 -55.45 -9.41 16.85
N ARG A 19 -55.51 -10.44 15.98
CA ARG A 19 -54.30 -11.08 15.44
C ARG A 19 -53.55 -10.22 14.43
N MET A 20 -54.27 -9.44 13.62
CA MET A 20 -53.63 -8.50 12.69
C MET A 20 -52.98 -7.30 13.38
N THR A 21 -53.58 -6.76 14.46
CA THR A 21 -52.97 -5.68 15.25
C THR A 21 -51.74 -6.13 16.02
N VAL A 22 -51.70 -7.36 16.53
CA VAL A 22 -50.51 -7.91 17.20
C VAL A 22 -49.41 -8.22 16.18
N ALA A 23 -49.72 -8.69 14.97
CA ALA A 23 -48.77 -8.94 13.91
C ALA A 23 -48.17 -7.64 13.32
N LEU A 24 -48.97 -6.56 13.18
CA LEU A 24 -48.46 -5.25 12.79
C LEU A 24 -47.58 -4.59 13.86
N ALA A 25 -47.91 -4.76 15.13
CA ALA A 25 -47.10 -4.25 16.23
C ALA A 25 -45.74 -5.00 16.35
N ALA A 26 -45.74 -6.32 16.07
CA ALA A 26 -44.50 -7.10 16.03
C ALA A 26 -43.62 -6.77 14.82
N ALA A 27 -44.23 -6.51 13.65
CA ALA A 27 -43.51 -6.07 12.44
C ALA A 27 -42.94 -4.65 12.59
N ALA A 28 -43.67 -3.74 13.25
CA ALA A 28 -43.13 -2.39 13.55
C ALA A 28 -42.02 -2.41 14.58
N ALA A 29 -42.02 -3.34 15.55
CA ALA A 29 -40.92 -3.50 16.50
C ALA A 29 -39.66 -4.13 15.89
N LEU A 30 -39.79 -4.95 14.81
CA LEU A 30 -38.63 -5.47 14.07
C LEU A 30 -38.02 -4.46 13.08
N MET A 31 -38.74 -3.43 12.67
CA MET A 31 -38.19 -2.36 11.81
C MET A 31 -37.47 -1.25 12.58
N CYS A 32 -37.48 -1.26 13.90
CA CYS A 32 -36.73 -0.35 14.77
C CYS A 32 -35.42 -0.96 15.27
N ILE A 33 -34.93 -2.09 14.71
CA ILE A 33 -33.54 -2.46 14.81
C ILE A 33 -32.80 -1.58 13.79
N GLY A 34 -32.83 -0.25 14.04
CA GLY A 34 -31.90 0.67 13.44
C GLY A 34 -30.50 0.13 13.79
N SER A 35 -29.62 0.10 12.83
CA SER A 35 -28.19 -0.17 13.00
C SER A 35 -27.75 0.47 14.31
N LEU A 36 -27.50 -0.36 15.34
CA LEU A 36 -26.81 0.12 16.53
C LEU A 36 -25.57 0.83 16.02
N PRO A 37 -25.31 2.09 16.42
CA PRO A 37 -24.06 2.73 16.05
C PRO A 37 -22.94 1.78 16.48
N GLU A 38 -22.04 1.44 15.54
CA GLU A 38 -20.83 0.68 15.87
C GLU A 38 -20.21 1.36 17.10
N ALA A 39 -20.20 0.67 18.22
CA ALA A 39 -19.73 1.24 19.48
C ALA A 39 -18.23 1.51 19.30
N LEU A 40 -17.86 2.79 19.29
CA LEU A 40 -16.45 3.19 19.31
C LEU A 40 -15.80 2.54 20.54
N ALA A 41 -14.68 1.85 20.32
CA ALA A 41 -13.94 1.27 21.42
C ALA A 41 -13.35 2.41 22.28
N GLN A 42 -13.42 2.23 23.59
CA GLN A 42 -12.73 3.15 24.48
C GLN A 42 -11.23 3.00 24.28
N VAL A 43 -10.54 4.11 24.00
CA VAL A 43 -9.08 4.12 23.89
C VAL A 43 -8.51 3.64 25.23
N PRO A 44 -7.65 2.60 25.26
CA PRO A 44 -7.09 2.11 26.51
C PRO A 44 -6.29 3.19 27.23
N ALA A 45 -6.22 3.07 28.57
CA ALA A 45 -5.39 3.96 29.37
C ALA A 45 -3.90 3.71 29.08
N PHE A 46 -3.10 4.76 29.19
CA PHE A 46 -1.64 4.63 29.10
C PHE A 46 -1.11 3.77 30.26
N PRO A 47 0.02 3.05 30.03
CA PRO A 47 0.69 2.31 31.08
C PRO A 47 1.20 3.27 32.18
N SER A 48 1.40 2.74 33.39
CA SER A 48 1.94 3.50 34.54
C SER A 48 3.41 3.91 34.38
N GLY A 49 4.12 3.29 33.43
CA GLY A 49 5.53 3.57 33.11
C GLY A 49 5.82 3.34 31.65
N PRO A 50 7.04 3.69 31.17
CA PRO A 50 7.39 3.56 29.78
C PRO A 50 7.50 2.10 29.33
N VAL A 51 6.98 1.80 28.13
CA VAL A 51 6.99 0.45 27.55
C VAL A 51 8.07 0.31 26.48
N SER A 52 8.53 -0.92 26.25
CA SER A 52 9.32 -1.29 25.08
C SER A 52 8.38 -1.70 23.95
N ILE A 53 8.61 -1.19 22.73
CA ILE A 53 7.81 -1.49 21.53
C ILE A 53 8.68 -2.28 20.54
N ASN A 54 8.22 -3.48 20.19
CA ASN A 54 8.87 -4.35 19.20
C ASN A 54 8.24 -4.09 17.82
N VAL A 55 9.02 -3.53 16.93
CA VAL A 55 8.62 -3.15 15.57
C VAL A 55 9.20 -4.13 14.56
N VAL A 56 8.37 -4.65 13.68
CA VAL A 56 8.80 -5.47 12.54
C VAL A 56 8.55 -4.72 11.24
N ASP A 57 9.59 -4.58 10.41
CA ASP A 57 9.51 -4.00 9.09
C ASP A 57 9.54 -5.10 8.02
N VAL A 58 8.55 -5.11 7.14
CA VAL A 58 8.44 -6.05 6.02
C VAL A 58 8.46 -5.38 4.64
N ALA A 59 8.62 -4.05 4.60
CA ALA A 59 8.52 -3.28 3.37
C ALA A 59 9.71 -2.32 3.13
N GLY A 60 10.67 -2.24 4.05
CA GLY A 60 11.76 -1.26 4.01
C GLY A 60 11.35 0.10 4.58
N ASP A 61 10.27 0.15 5.33
CA ASP A 61 9.65 1.36 5.86
C ASP A 61 10.49 2.05 6.95
N LEU A 62 11.35 1.29 7.64
CA LEU A 62 12.28 1.85 8.64
C LEU A 62 13.21 2.92 8.06
N ALA A 63 13.58 2.84 6.79
CA ALA A 63 14.36 3.90 6.15
C ALA A 63 13.64 5.26 6.17
N LEU A 64 12.31 5.25 6.21
CA LEU A 64 11.44 6.41 6.10
C LEU A 64 10.87 6.87 7.46
N THR A 65 10.82 5.99 8.44
CA THR A 65 10.04 6.19 9.67
C THR A 65 10.83 6.05 10.96
N GLN A 66 12.00 5.41 10.93
CA GLN A 66 12.77 5.13 12.16
C GLN A 66 13.12 6.40 12.92
N ASP A 67 13.66 7.42 12.25
CA ASP A 67 14.07 8.67 12.90
C ASP A 67 12.88 9.39 13.55
N ALA A 68 11.70 9.36 12.90
CA ALA A 68 10.48 9.92 13.45
C ALA A 68 9.98 9.13 14.66
N LEU A 69 10.08 7.79 14.65
CA LEU A 69 9.77 6.94 15.80
C LEU A 69 10.71 7.22 16.98
N GLU A 70 12.01 7.34 16.73
CA GLU A 70 13.00 7.69 17.75
C GLU A 70 12.79 9.11 18.29
N LEU A 71 12.39 10.06 17.43
CA LEU A 71 11.98 11.40 17.86
C LEU A 71 10.77 11.34 18.78
N TYR A 72 9.77 10.49 18.48
CA TYR A 72 8.62 10.30 19.39
C TYR A 72 9.07 9.81 20.77
N ALA A 73 9.94 8.78 20.82
CA ALA A 73 10.45 8.26 22.09
C ALA A 73 11.21 9.34 22.89
N LYS A 74 12.04 10.13 22.21
CA LYS A 74 12.77 11.25 22.81
C LYS A 74 11.85 12.31 23.41
N LYS A 75 10.73 12.61 22.73
CA LYS A 75 9.72 13.58 23.20
C LYS A 75 8.83 13.01 24.32
N ASN A 76 8.67 11.68 24.36
CA ASN A 76 7.75 10.99 25.25
C ASN A 76 8.44 9.90 26.09
N PRO A 77 9.49 10.23 26.90
CA PRO A 77 10.28 9.25 27.63
C PRO A 77 9.49 8.51 28.72
N THR A 78 8.33 9.06 29.14
CA THR A 78 7.42 8.41 30.07
C THR A 78 6.49 7.38 29.40
N ARG A 79 6.44 7.32 28.07
CA ARG A 79 5.61 6.39 27.30
C ARG A 79 6.40 5.28 26.65
N VAL A 80 7.56 5.60 26.05
CA VAL A 80 8.42 4.64 25.36
C VAL A 80 9.80 4.63 26.00
N SER A 81 10.23 3.47 26.49
CA SER A 81 11.60 3.27 26.99
C SER A 81 12.58 2.98 25.87
N LYS A 82 12.16 2.19 24.88
CA LYS A 82 12.93 1.89 23.65
C LYS A 82 12.08 1.30 22.57
N PHE A 83 12.51 1.43 21.32
CA PHE A 83 12.10 0.59 20.20
C PHE A 83 13.10 -0.55 19.99
N THR A 84 12.59 -1.72 19.59
CA THR A 84 13.40 -2.81 19.04
C THR A 84 12.96 -3.01 17.61
N PHE A 85 13.85 -2.75 16.66
CA PHE A 85 13.56 -2.88 15.23
C PHE A 85 14.08 -4.20 14.68
N THR A 86 13.24 -4.92 13.96
CA THR A 86 13.61 -6.15 13.24
C THR A 86 13.04 -6.12 11.82
N LYS A 87 13.71 -6.80 10.89
CA LYS A 87 13.22 -6.98 9.52
C LYS A 87 12.79 -8.43 9.31
N ALA A 88 11.71 -8.63 8.56
CA ALA A 88 11.25 -9.96 8.20
C ALA A 88 10.73 -9.95 6.75
N PRO A 89 10.83 -11.07 6.00
CA PRO A 89 10.20 -11.19 4.70
C PRO A 89 8.68 -11.14 4.82
N ALA A 90 8.03 -10.31 3.99
CA ALA A 90 6.58 -10.15 4.01
C ALA A 90 5.79 -11.47 3.87
N PRO A 91 6.20 -12.44 3.04
CA PRO A 91 5.49 -13.72 2.91
C PRO A 91 5.53 -14.62 4.16
N GLU A 92 6.53 -14.46 5.02
CA GLU A 92 6.73 -15.34 6.19
C GLU A 92 6.00 -14.84 7.44
N LEU A 93 5.78 -13.52 7.53
CA LEU A 93 5.24 -12.90 8.74
C LEU A 93 3.82 -13.36 9.10
N PRO A 94 2.86 -13.56 8.16
CA PRO A 94 1.52 -14.04 8.52
C PRO A 94 1.53 -15.38 9.26
N GLY A 95 2.33 -16.34 8.80
CA GLY A 95 2.49 -17.63 9.47
C GLY A 95 3.06 -17.52 10.87
N LYS A 96 4.07 -16.65 11.06
CA LYS A 96 4.67 -16.35 12.36
C LYS A 96 3.66 -15.71 13.32
N LEU A 97 2.92 -14.69 12.87
CA LEU A 97 1.87 -14.05 13.68
C LEU A 97 0.79 -15.04 14.11
N LYS A 98 0.32 -15.87 13.17
CA LYS A 98 -0.69 -16.90 13.47
C LYS A 98 -0.20 -17.89 14.53
N ALA A 99 1.03 -18.37 14.43
CA ALA A 99 1.62 -19.27 15.42
C ALA A 99 1.74 -18.62 16.81
N MET A 100 2.19 -17.35 16.86
CA MET A 100 2.30 -16.59 18.11
C MET A 100 0.92 -16.38 18.74
N GLN A 101 -0.08 -15.92 17.99
CA GLN A 101 -1.44 -15.69 18.47
C GLN A 101 -2.11 -16.98 18.96
N SER A 102 -1.91 -18.10 18.26
CA SER A 102 -2.39 -19.41 18.71
C SER A 102 -1.76 -19.88 20.01
N ALA A 103 -0.53 -19.45 20.28
CA ALA A 103 0.19 -19.73 21.53
C ALA A 103 -0.11 -18.70 22.65
N GLY A 104 -1.02 -17.76 22.44
CA GLY A 104 -1.35 -16.68 23.39
C GLY A 104 -0.21 -15.70 23.63
N ARG A 105 0.75 -15.57 22.67
CA ARG A 105 1.90 -14.67 22.77
C ARG A 105 1.74 -13.48 21.84
N SER A 106 2.37 -12.37 22.19
CA SER A 106 2.46 -11.16 21.39
C SER A 106 3.87 -10.57 21.53
N ASP A 107 4.82 -11.09 20.72
CA ASP A 107 6.21 -10.65 20.73
C ASP A 107 6.46 -9.52 19.71
N ILE A 108 5.46 -9.19 18.89
CA ILE A 108 5.46 -8.12 17.89
C ILE A 108 4.35 -7.15 18.25
N ASP A 109 4.69 -5.89 18.48
CA ASP A 109 3.74 -4.88 18.91
C ASP A 109 3.24 -4.03 17.73
N LEU A 110 4.10 -3.77 16.75
CA LEU A 110 3.84 -2.92 15.59
C LEU A 110 4.48 -3.53 14.35
N VAL A 111 3.77 -3.50 13.22
CA VAL A 111 4.32 -3.89 11.92
C VAL A 111 4.26 -2.71 10.96
N LEU A 112 5.38 -2.45 10.30
CA LEU A 112 5.53 -1.51 9.19
C LEU A 112 5.43 -2.29 7.89
N THR A 113 4.50 -1.92 7.00
CA THR A 113 4.17 -2.76 5.85
C THR A 113 3.66 -1.99 4.65
N GLY A 114 3.90 -2.54 3.45
CA GLY A 114 3.21 -2.16 2.22
C GLY A 114 1.90 -2.95 2.01
N VAL A 115 1.24 -2.70 0.89
CA VAL A 115 -0.08 -3.26 0.53
C VAL A 115 -0.10 -4.80 0.53
N GLY A 116 1.00 -5.45 0.11
CA GLY A 116 1.04 -6.91 -0.06
C GLY A 116 0.83 -7.71 1.23
N PHE A 117 1.56 -7.39 2.31
CA PHE A 117 1.34 -8.03 3.62
C PHE A 117 0.01 -7.60 4.23
N LEU A 118 -0.33 -6.31 4.14
CA LEU A 118 -1.55 -5.74 4.74
C LEU A 118 -2.78 -6.56 4.35
N GLY A 119 -3.00 -6.76 3.05
CA GLY A 119 -4.16 -7.50 2.57
C GLY A 119 -4.21 -8.95 3.04
N ASN A 120 -3.07 -9.65 2.99
CA ASN A 120 -2.96 -11.04 3.46
C ASN A 120 -3.26 -11.14 4.97
N ALA A 121 -2.74 -10.20 5.78
CA ALA A 121 -2.96 -10.19 7.22
C ALA A 121 -4.42 -9.84 7.59
N ILE A 122 -5.07 -8.96 6.81
CA ILE A 122 -6.51 -8.66 6.94
C ILE A 122 -7.34 -9.92 6.64
N GLU A 123 -7.10 -10.57 5.51
CA GLU A 123 -7.84 -11.76 5.09
C GLU A 123 -7.73 -12.90 6.12
N GLN A 124 -6.57 -13.07 6.75
CA GLN A 124 -6.36 -14.05 7.80
C GLN A 124 -6.83 -13.58 9.20
N GLY A 125 -7.34 -12.37 9.33
CA GLY A 125 -7.85 -11.84 10.59
C GLY A 125 -6.78 -11.63 11.68
N LEU A 126 -5.53 -11.33 11.30
CA LEU A 126 -4.37 -11.25 12.20
C LEU A 126 -4.20 -9.88 12.86
N LEU A 127 -4.89 -8.85 12.37
CA LEU A 127 -4.69 -7.46 12.78
C LEU A 127 -5.82 -6.94 13.65
N VAL A 128 -5.49 -6.01 14.54
CA VAL A 128 -6.48 -5.19 15.26
C VAL A 128 -7.20 -4.30 14.25
N LYS A 129 -8.50 -4.14 14.39
CA LYS A 129 -9.25 -3.14 13.64
C LYS A 129 -9.10 -1.79 14.36
N LEU A 130 -8.50 -0.83 13.69
CA LEU A 130 -8.19 0.49 14.25
C LEU A 130 -9.30 1.50 13.98
N LEU A 131 -9.98 1.37 12.85
CA LEU A 131 -11.04 2.27 12.41
C LEU A 131 -12.33 1.49 12.08
N PRO A 132 -13.50 1.97 12.50
CA PRO A 132 -13.70 3.22 13.24
C PRO A 132 -13.42 3.16 14.73
N GLU A 133 -13.05 2.01 15.31
CA GLU A 133 -13.01 1.74 16.74
C GLU A 133 -12.23 2.78 17.54
N TYR A 134 -11.06 3.20 17.03
CA TYR A 134 -10.19 4.20 17.68
C TYR A 134 -10.11 5.51 16.91
N SER A 135 -11.13 5.85 16.12
CA SER A 135 -11.14 7.06 15.29
C SER A 135 -10.96 8.37 16.07
N ALA A 136 -11.30 8.38 17.36
CA ALA A 136 -11.05 9.52 18.25
C ALA A 136 -9.55 9.87 18.39
N LYS A 137 -8.63 8.94 18.12
CA LYS A 137 -7.18 9.19 18.06
C LYS A 137 -6.72 9.83 16.74
N PHE A 138 -7.55 9.77 15.72
CA PHE A 138 -7.23 10.24 14.36
C PHE A 138 -8.28 11.23 13.85
N PRO A 139 -8.51 12.35 14.53
CA PRO A 139 -9.55 13.30 14.15
C PRO A 139 -9.27 13.86 12.74
N GLY A 140 -10.27 13.78 11.87
CA GLY A 140 -10.15 14.30 10.50
C GLY A 140 -9.18 13.53 9.59
N LEU A 141 -8.83 12.29 9.93
CA LEU A 141 -7.81 11.47 9.24
C LEU A 141 -7.87 11.57 7.72
N MET A 142 -9.04 11.27 7.12
CA MET A 142 -9.19 11.27 5.66
C MET A 142 -9.03 12.66 5.03
N ASN A 143 -9.36 13.72 5.77
CA ASN A 143 -9.18 15.10 5.33
C ASN A 143 -7.72 15.57 5.48
N ASN A 144 -6.95 14.96 6.36
CA ASN A 144 -5.54 15.25 6.57
C ASN A 144 -4.66 14.71 5.43
N TYR A 145 -5.03 13.59 4.84
CA TYR A 145 -4.29 13.00 3.72
C TYR A 145 -4.37 13.83 2.43
N GLN A 146 -3.33 13.75 1.62
CA GLN A 146 -3.42 14.13 0.21
C GLN A 146 -4.50 13.28 -0.49
N PRO A 147 -5.23 13.80 -1.49
CA PRO A 147 -6.34 13.06 -2.10
C PRO A 147 -5.97 11.66 -2.63
N PRO A 148 -4.79 11.44 -3.28
CA PRO A 148 -4.39 10.10 -3.70
C PRO A 148 -4.04 9.17 -2.51
N ALA A 149 -3.41 9.71 -1.45
CA ALA A 149 -3.11 8.97 -0.22
C ALA A 149 -4.39 8.55 0.53
N ALA A 150 -5.39 9.45 0.61
CA ALA A 150 -6.68 9.08 1.19
C ALA A 150 -7.30 7.85 0.51
N LYS A 151 -7.11 7.70 -0.81
CA LYS A 151 -7.55 6.50 -1.55
C LYS A 151 -6.73 5.26 -1.19
N MET A 152 -5.44 5.41 -0.92
CA MET A 152 -4.61 4.30 -0.46
C MET A 152 -4.97 3.88 0.98
N GLN A 153 -5.33 4.83 1.86
CA GLN A 153 -5.84 4.53 3.21
C GLN A 153 -7.10 3.63 3.18
N GLU A 154 -7.95 3.75 2.17
CA GLU A 154 -9.14 2.89 2.01
C GLU A 154 -8.75 1.39 1.89
N LEU A 155 -7.60 1.06 1.29
CA LEU A 155 -7.09 -0.31 1.15
C LEU A 155 -6.77 -0.97 2.51
N ALA A 156 -6.51 -0.17 3.53
CA ALA A 156 -6.28 -0.69 4.88
C ALA A 156 -7.57 -1.23 5.54
N GLN A 157 -8.75 -0.96 5.01
CA GLN A 157 -10.05 -1.46 5.51
C GLN A 157 -10.23 -1.27 7.02
N GLY A 158 -9.64 -0.20 7.56
CA GLY A 158 -9.64 0.11 8.99
C GLY A 158 -8.59 -0.64 9.83
N HIS A 159 -7.74 -1.51 9.26
CA HIS A 159 -6.74 -2.28 9.99
C HIS A 159 -5.35 -1.66 10.02
N GLY A 160 -5.15 -0.53 9.38
CA GLY A 160 -3.87 0.17 9.34
C GLY A 160 -4.05 1.67 9.20
N ILE A 161 -2.97 2.39 9.51
CA ILE A 161 -2.84 3.83 9.29
C ILE A 161 -1.71 4.02 8.28
N GLU A 162 -2.03 4.67 7.15
CA GLU A 162 -1.03 5.02 6.14
C GLU A 162 -0.10 6.10 6.67
N VAL A 163 1.19 5.89 6.53
CA VAL A 163 2.22 6.82 7.00
C VAL A 163 3.20 7.26 5.92
N VAL A 164 3.22 6.58 4.78
CA VAL A 164 4.03 6.95 3.61
C VAL A 164 3.20 6.77 2.36
N PHE A 165 3.30 7.75 1.45
CA PHE A 165 2.62 7.73 0.15
C PHE A 165 3.64 7.94 -0.98
N MET A 166 3.42 7.24 -2.09
CA MET A 166 4.19 7.43 -3.30
C MET A 166 3.33 7.24 -4.55
N PRO A 167 3.34 8.19 -5.49
CA PRO A 167 2.88 7.97 -6.85
C PRO A 167 3.97 7.19 -7.60
N ALA A 168 3.98 5.86 -7.49
CA ALA A 168 5.15 5.05 -7.75
C ALA A 168 5.63 5.08 -9.23
N GLY A 169 4.82 4.59 -10.15
CA GLY A 169 5.20 4.47 -11.55
C GLY A 169 4.05 3.96 -12.41
N PRO A 170 4.32 3.33 -13.57
CA PRO A 170 5.64 2.89 -14.07
C PRO A 170 6.41 3.98 -14.82
N LEU A 171 7.72 3.98 -14.67
CA LEU A 171 8.66 4.80 -15.45
C LEU A 171 9.72 3.91 -16.08
N LEU A 172 10.39 4.40 -17.13
CA LEU A 172 11.60 3.80 -17.69
C LEU A 172 12.80 4.63 -17.28
N GLU A 173 13.87 4.00 -16.80
CA GLU A 173 15.16 4.63 -16.54
C GLU A 173 16.21 4.10 -17.50
N TYR A 174 17.06 4.98 -18.06
CA TYR A 174 17.97 4.61 -19.12
C TYR A 174 19.27 5.40 -19.11
N ASN A 175 20.30 4.78 -19.71
CA ASN A 175 21.58 5.41 -19.98
C ASN A 175 21.50 6.30 -21.24
N PRO A 176 21.57 7.65 -21.13
CA PRO A 176 21.44 8.54 -22.28
C PRO A 176 22.61 8.45 -23.27
N ALA A 177 23.76 7.91 -22.81
CA ALA A 177 24.91 7.65 -23.71
C ALA A 177 24.65 6.46 -24.65
N LYS A 178 23.78 5.52 -24.26
CA LYS A 178 23.48 4.29 -25.03
C LYS A 178 22.14 4.36 -25.72
N VAL A 179 21.11 4.87 -25.08
CA VAL A 179 19.73 4.93 -25.61
C VAL A 179 19.54 6.28 -26.30
N LYS A 180 19.74 6.32 -27.62
CA LYS A 180 19.62 7.56 -28.41
C LYS A 180 18.18 7.83 -28.90
N GLN A 181 17.40 6.79 -29.12
CA GLN A 181 15.97 6.86 -29.42
C GLN A 181 15.21 6.31 -28.24
N VAL A 182 14.70 7.22 -27.43
CA VAL A 182 14.03 6.87 -26.18
C VAL A 182 12.61 6.43 -26.48
N PRO A 183 12.19 5.21 -26.10
CA PRO A 183 10.82 4.76 -26.29
C PRO A 183 9.83 5.63 -25.49
N THR A 184 8.78 6.10 -26.16
CA THR A 184 7.70 6.89 -25.56
C THR A 184 6.36 6.15 -25.54
N THR A 185 6.26 5.02 -26.24
CA THR A 185 5.09 4.14 -26.28
C THR A 185 5.47 2.70 -25.92
N ALA A 186 4.50 1.90 -25.52
CA ALA A 186 4.74 0.47 -25.27
C ALA A 186 5.24 -0.27 -26.52
N GLN A 187 4.74 0.09 -27.69
CA GLN A 187 5.16 -0.49 -28.97
C GLN A 187 6.60 -0.14 -29.30
N GLU A 188 7.00 1.12 -29.07
CA GLU A 188 8.40 1.55 -29.26
C GLU A 188 9.33 0.86 -28.25
N LEU A 189 8.90 0.65 -27.01
CA LEU A 189 9.67 -0.09 -26.01
C LEU A 189 9.90 -1.54 -26.46
N LEU A 190 8.87 -2.20 -26.97
CA LEU A 190 8.99 -3.57 -27.49
C LEU A 190 9.93 -3.62 -28.71
N ALA A 191 9.78 -2.67 -29.65
CA ALA A 191 10.64 -2.57 -30.83
C ALA A 191 12.10 -2.31 -30.42
N TRP A 192 12.34 -1.37 -29.49
CA TRP A 192 13.66 -1.09 -28.96
C TRP A 192 14.29 -2.31 -28.29
N CYS A 193 13.54 -3.03 -27.45
CA CYS A 193 14.00 -4.22 -26.78
C CYS A 193 14.42 -5.32 -27.80
N LYS A 194 13.60 -5.57 -28.82
CA LYS A 194 13.90 -6.55 -29.86
C LYS A 194 15.14 -6.17 -30.69
N ALA A 195 15.35 -4.88 -30.93
CA ALA A 195 16.54 -4.37 -31.61
C ALA A 195 17.80 -4.37 -30.72
N ASN A 196 17.63 -4.39 -29.40
CA ASN A 196 18.70 -4.38 -28.41
C ASN A 196 18.51 -5.54 -27.40
N PRO A 197 18.64 -6.80 -27.84
CA PRO A 197 18.35 -7.95 -26.99
C PRO A 197 19.24 -7.94 -25.74
N ASN A 198 18.61 -8.28 -24.60
CA ASN A 198 19.22 -8.32 -23.27
C ASN A 198 19.72 -6.96 -22.73
N ARG A 199 19.31 -5.82 -23.34
CA ARG A 199 19.66 -4.48 -22.85
C ARG A 199 18.56 -3.84 -21.99
N LEU A 200 17.33 -4.38 -22.03
CA LEU A 200 16.24 -4.07 -21.09
C LEU A 200 16.19 -5.12 -19.99
N ILE A 201 15.94 -4.68 -18.77
CA ILE A 201 15.73 -5.57 -17.61
C ILE A 201 14.65 -5.02 -16.70
N TYR A 202 13.93 -5.89 -15.99
CA TYR A 202 13.14 -5.57 -14.80
C TYR A 202 13.11 -6.76 -13.85
N ALA A 203 12.92 -6.50 -12.56
CA ALA A 203 12.89 -7.57 -11.56
C ALA A 203 11.51 -8.24 -11.50
N ARG A 204 11.47 -9.44 -10.90
CA ARG A 204 10.22 -10.18 -10.64
C ARG A 204 9.20 -9.28 -9.92
N PRO A 205 7.99 -9.14 -10.44
CA PRO A 205 6.99 -8.20 -9.89
C PRO A 205 6.64 -8.42 -8.43
N ALA A 206 6.60 -9.68 -7.97
CA ALA A 206 6.28 -10.01 -6.58
C ALA A 206 7.32 -9.48 -5.57
N ASN A 207 8.55 -9.20 -6.01
CA ASN A 207 9.67 -8.79 -5.15
C ASN A 207 10.24 -7.41 -5.53
N SER A 208 9.54 -6.64 -6.36
CA SER A 208 10.02 -5.38 -6.92
C SER A 208 8.90 -4.39 -7.10
N GLY A 209 8.97 -3.25 -6.41
CA GLY A 209 8.05 -2.13 -6.64
C GLY A 209 8.00 -1.67 -8.10
N PRO A 210 9.15 -1.39 -8.76
CA PRO A 210 9.21 -1.09 -10.19
C PRO A 210 8.60 -2.17 -11.08
N GLY A 211 8.96 -3.44 -10.86
CA GLY A 211 8.38 -4.56 -11.62
C GLY A 211 6.87 -4.68 -11.42
N ASN A 212 6.40 -4.51 -10.19
CA ASN A 212 5.00 -4.50 -9.83
C ASN A 212 4.23 -3.36 -10.52
N THR A 213 4.69 -2.13 -10.38
CA THR A 213 4.03 -0.97 -11.01
C THR A 213 4.05 -1.05 -12.54
N PHE A 214 5.08 -1.67 -13.11
CA PHE A 214 5.14 -1.89 -14.56
C PHE A 214 4.01 -2.81 -15.04
N ILE A 215 3.89 -4.00 -14.46
CA ILE A 215 2.81 -4.91 -14.89
C ILE A 215 1.41 -4.38 -14.57
N MET A 216 1.24 -3.62 -13.47
CA MET A 216 -0.04 -2.99 -13.12
C MET A 216 -0.36 -1.75 -13.98
N GLY A 217 0.65 -1.05 -14.50
CA GLY A 217 0.49 0.11 -15.35
C GLY A 217 0.21 -0.22 -16.82
N LEU A 218 0.73 -1.35 -17.32
CA LEU A 218 0.55 -1.79 -18.71
C LEU A 218 -0.92 -1.90 -19.14
N PRO A 219 -1.87 -2.42 -18.33
CA PRO A 219 -3.28 -2.47 -18.74
C PRO A 219 -3.89 -1.13 -19.10
N TYR A 220 -3.47 -0.05 -18.42
CA TYR A 220 -3.90 1.32 -18.75
C TYR A 220 -3.24 1.81 -20.03
N ILE A 221 -1.93 1.58 -20.19
CA ILE A 221 -1.15 1.98 -21.37
C ILE A 221 -1.64 1.27 -22.63
N LEU A 222 -1.98 -0.02 -22.53
CA LEU A 222 -2.40 -0.86 -23.65
C LEU A 222 -3.91 -0.80 -23.90
N GLY A 223 -4.67 -0.21 -22.97
CA GLY A 223 -6.13 -0.13 -23.06
C GLY A 223 -6.78 -1.51 -22.93
N ASP A 224 -6.42 -2.26 -21.92
CA ASP A 224 -7.08 -3.52 -21.55
C ASP A 224 -8.51 -3.28 -21.07
N LYS A 225 -9.35 -4.32 -21.15
CA LYS A 225 -10.79 -4.23 -20.87
C LYS A 225 -11.08 -3.85 -19.41
N ASN A 226 -10.33 -4.42 -18.47
CA ASN A 226 -10.46 -4.14 -17.04
C ASN A 226 -9.08 -4.13 -16.37
N PRO A 227 -8.44 -2.96 -16.17
CA PRO A 227 -7.14 -2.85 -15.53
C PRO A 227 -7.08 -3.37 -14.09
N LYS A 228 -8.22 -3.58 -13.43
CA LYS A 228 -8.28 -4.13 -12.06
C LYS A 228 -8.47 -5.64 -11.99
N ASP A 229 -8.68 -6.32 -13.11
CA ASP A 229 -8.87 -7.77 -13.18
C ASP A 229 -7.78 -8.43 -14.01
N PRO A 230 -6.68 -8.90 -13.38
CA PRO A 230 -5.57 -9.54 -14.10
C PRO A 230 -5.92 -10.89 -14.71
N VAL A 231 -7.01 -11.52 -14.27
CA VAL A 231 -7.44 -12.85 -14.73
C VAL A 231 -8.22 -12.74 -16.05
N ASN A 232 -9.21 -11.84 -16.10
CA ASN A 232 -10.15 -11.77 -17.22
C ASN A 232 -10.06 -10.45 -18.00
N GLY A 233 -9.23 -9.51 -17.57
CA GLY A 233 -9.19 -8.15 -18.09
C GLY A 233 -7.88 -7.73 -18.73
N TRP A 234 -6.78 -8.53 -18.66
CA TRP A 234 -5.42 -8.17 -19.10
C TRP A 234 -4.93 -8.91 -20.36
N ASP A 235 -5.78 -9.18 -21.31
CA ASP A 235 -5.41 -9.95 -22.50
C ASP A 235 -4.26 -9.30 -23.28
N LYS A 236 -4.31 -7.98 -23.48
CA LYS A 236 -3.27 -7.22 -24.21
C LYS A 236 -1.97 -7.17 -23.39
N THR A 237 -2.06 -6.98 -22.09
CA THR A 237 -0.91 -6.95 -21.19
C THR A 237 -0.18 -8.28 -21.20
N TRP A 238 -0.87 -9.40 -21.07
CA TRP A 238 -0.24 -10.71 -21.07
C TRP A 238 0.39 -11.04 -22.43
N ALA A 239 -0.27 -10.71 -23.54
CA ALA A 239 0.30 -10.85 -24.88
C ALA A 239 1.57 -9.99 -25.05
N TYR A 240 1.52 -8.72 -24.64
CA TYR A 240 2.65 -7.81 -24.70
C TYR A 240 3.85 -8.29 -23.87
N LEU A 241 3.62 -8.75 -22.63
CA LEU A 241 4.67 -9.26 -21.76
C LEU A 241 5.32 -10.55 -22.30
N LYS A 242 4.55 -11.42 -22.95
CA LYS A 242 5.09 -12.59 -23.67
C LYS A 242 6.00 -12.17 -24.83
N ASP A 243 5.59 -11.18 -25.61
CA ASP A 243 6.41 -10.63 -26.69
C ASP A 243 7.68 -9.97 -26.16
N LEU A 244 7.57 -9.18 -25.10
CA LEU A 244 8.71 -8.51 -24.44
C LEU A 244 9.70 -9.54 -23.85
N ASN A 245 9.20 -10.67 -23.37
CA ASN A 245 10.02 -11.77 -22.83
C ASN A 245 11.05 -12.29 -23.84
N SER A 246 10.79 -12.18 -25.14
CA SER A 246 11.70 -12.68 -26.19
C SER A 246 13.06 -11.94 -26.21
N CYS A 247 13.14 -10.72 -25.75
CA CYS A 247 14.33 -9.87 -25.75
C CYS A 247 14.94 -9.62 -24.36
N ILE A 248 14.38 -10.25 -23.31
CA ILE A 248 14.91 -10.18 -21.92
C ILE A 248 15.60 -11.50 -21.62
N GLU A 249 16.81 -11.45 -21.07
CA GLU A 249 17.59 -12.65 -20.75
C GLU A 249 17.05 -13.39 -19.53
N TYR A 250 16.78 -12.68 -18.44
CA TYR A 250 16.27 -13.18 -17.18
C TYR A 250 15.67 -12.06 -16.33
N TYR A 251 15.04 -12.42 -15.23
CA TYR A 251 14.39 -11.50 -14.29
C TYR A 251 15.05 -11.60 -12.92
N PRO A 252 15.79 -10.56 -12.47
CA PRO A 252 16.36 -10.52 -11.12
C PRO A 252 15.32 -10.70 -10.03
N THR A 253 15.75 -11.22 -8.89
CA THR A 253 14.88 -11.47 -7.73
C THR A 253 14.40 -10.21 -7.04
N GLY A 254 15.05 -9.05 -7.26
CA GLY A 254 14.66 -7.78 -6.64
C GLY A 254 15.26 -6.57 -7.34
N THR A 255 14.72 -5.39 -7.03
CA THR A 255 15.04 -4.11 -7.69
C THR A 255 16.50 -3.71 -7.55
N ALA A 256 17.13 -3.96 -6.41
CA ALA A 256 18.54 -3.59 -6.19
C ALA A 256 19.48 -4.21 -7.24
N ALA A 257 19.18 -5.43 -7.70
CA ALA A 257 19.95 -6.09 -8.74
C ALA A 257 19.78 -5.39 -10.10
N THR A 258 18.57 -4.96 -10.45
CA THR A 258 18.34 -4.21 -11.71
C THR A 258 19.06 -2.88 -11.72
N MET A 259 19.05 -2.14 -10.61
CA MET A 259 19.75 -0.86 -10.48
C MET A 259 21.26 -1.03 -10.59
N LYS A 260 21.81 -2.09 -9.97
CA LYS A 260 23.23 -2.42 -10.09
C LYS A 260 23.60 -2.72 -11.54
N GLU A 261 22.85 -3.57 -12.25
CA GLU A 261 23.14 -3.91 -13.65
C GLU A 261 22.99 -2.69 -14.59
N LEU A 262 22.05 -1.81 -14.31
CA LEU A 262 21.92 -0.54 -15.04
C LEU A 262 23.14 0.36 -14.78
N GLY A 263 23.53 0.55 -13.53
CA GLY A 263 24.64 1.41 -13.14
C GLY A 263 25.99 0.91 -13.65
N GLU A 264 26.22 -0.40 -13.65
CA GLU A 264 27.43 -1.05 -14.19
C GLU A 264 27.47 -1.10 -15.73
N GLY A 265 26.37 -0.75 -16.41
CA GLY A 265 26.28 -0.72 -17.87
C GLY A 265 26.09 -2.09 -18.53
N SER A 266 25.81 -3.15 -17.77
CA SER A 266 25.39 -4.44 -18.33
C SER A 266 24.00 -4.39 -18.94
N ARG A 267 23.18 -3.41 -18.52
CA ARG A 267 21.89 -3.05 -19.13
C ARG A 267 21.88 -1.57 -19.47
N ASP A 268 21.09 -1.19 -20.45
CA ASP A 268 20.95 0.20 -20.92
C ASP A 268 19.65 0.84 -20.45
N MET A 269 18.66 0.03 -20.09
CA MET A 269 17.33 0.47 -19.67
C MET A 269 16.72 -0.49 -18.65
N THR A 270 15.99 0.07 -17.69
CA THR A 270 15.15 -0.69 -16.74
C THR A 270 13.81 -0.02 -16.53
N VAL A 271 12.85 -0.76 -15.98
CA VAL A 271 11.66 -0.13 -15.41
C VAL A 271 11.98 0.40 -14.01
N THR A 272 11.46 1.56 -13.69
CA THR A 272 11.67 2.22 -12.40
C THR A 272 10.39 2.87 -11.88
N MET A 273 10.49 3.50 -10.73
CA MET A 273 9.48 4.34 -10.12
C MET A 273 10.17 5.51 -9.42
N THR A 274 9.41 6.51 -8.95
CA THR A 274 9.97 7.78 -8.45
C THR A 274 11.10 7.58 -7.45
N GLY A 275 10.90 6.75 -6.43
CA GLY A 275 11.92 6.50 -5.41
C GLY A 275 13.11 5.67 -5.89
N TRP A 276 12.87 4.68 -6.74
CA TRP A 276 13.94 3.85 -7.31
C TRP A 276 14.70 4.52 -8.47
N ASP A 277 14.22 5.65 -8.97
CA ASP A 277 15.05 6.56 -9.77
C ASP A 277 15.94 7.42 -8.88
N LEU A 278 15.39 8.04 -7.85
CA LEU A 278 16.10 9.00 -7.02
C LEU A 278 17.16 8.34 -6.13
N ASN A 279 16.75 7.39 -5.31
CA ASN A 279 17.59 6.82 -4.25
C ASN A 279 18.87 6.12 -4.79
N PRO A 280 18.83 5.26 -5.85
CA PRO A 280 20.04 4.67 -6.39
C PRO A 280 21.05 5.69 -6.97
N ARG A 281 20.58 6.81 -7.51
CA ARG A 281 21.44 7.90 -8.00
C ARG A 281 22.08 8.67 -6.82
N ILE A 282 21.32 8.93 -5.77
CA ILE A 282 21.83 9.54 -4.53
C ILE A 282 22.90 8.66 -3.88
N LEU A 283 22.69 7.35 -3.90
CA LEU A 283 23.64 6.36 -3.35
C LEU A 283 24.83 6.05 -4.28
N GLY A 284 24.88 6.64 -5.48
CA GLY A 284 25.93 6.40 -6.46
C GLY A 284 25.90 5.01 -7.11
N ILE A 285 24.80 4.27 -6.97
CA ILE A 285 24.60 2.95 -7.60
C ILE A 285 24.33 3.14 -9.10
N VAL A 286 23.51 4.14 -9.43
CA VAL A 286 23.22 4.55 -10.81
C VAL A 286 23.84 5.92 -11.05
N PRO A 287 24.50 6.18 -12.19
CA PRO A 287 25.08 7.48 -12.51
C PRO A 287 24.03 8.60 -12.48
N LYS A 288 24.44 9.77 -11.98
CA LYS A 288 23.55 10.94 -11.79
C LYS A 288 22.90 11.43 -13.08
N ASP A 289 23.56 11.28 -14.22
CA ASP A 289 23.12 11.75 -15.54
C ASP A 289 22.09 10.83 -16.22
N PHE A 290 21.81 9.66 -15.65
CA PHE A 290 20.79 8.76 -16.18
C PHE A 290 19.41 9.46 -16.18
N LYS A 291 18.58 9.11 -17.14
CA LYS A 291 17.31 9.78 -17.40
C LYS A 291 16.14 8.85 -17.18
N VAL A 292 14.98 9.45 -16.95
CA VAL A 292 13.70 8.73 -16.87
C VAL A 292 12.73 9.26 -17.93
N THR A 293 11.77 8.43 -18.30
CA THR A 293 10.66 8.81 -19.17
C THR A 293 9.40 8.01 -18.82
N PRO A 294 8.22 8.64 -18.85
CA PRO A 294 6.95 7.92 -18.82
C PRO A 294 6.63 7.36 -20.22
N LEU A 295 5.81 6.32 -20.26
CA LEU A 295 5.18 5.88 -21.50
C LEU A 295 3.86 6.64 -21.72
N LYS A 296 3.55 6.93 -22.97
CA LYS A 296 2.28 7.57 -23.35
C LYS A 296 1.09 6.74 -22.87
N GLY A 297 0.13 7.40 -22.27
CA GLY A 297 -1.03 6.74 -21.67
C GLY A 297 -0.79 6.16 -20.26
N MET A 298 0.36 6.50 -19.65
CA MET A 298 0.66 6.10 -18.28
C MET A 298 -0.43 6.57 -17.31
N THR A 299 -0.69 5.73 -16.34
CA THR A 299 -1.44 6.05 -15.11
C THR A 299 -0.53 5.73 -13.94
N TRP A 300 -0.39 6.65 -13.00
CA TRP A 300 0.36 6.40 -11.78
C TRP A 300 -0.30 5.28 -10.97
N ILE A 301 0.42 4.22 -10.74
CA ILE A 301 0.04 3.19 -9.77
C ILE A 301 0.57 3.66 -8.42
N ASN A 302 -0.32 4.12 -7.56
CA ASN A 302 0.05 4.59 -6.24
C ASN A 302 0.49 3.43 -5.35
N ASP A 303 1.45 3.69 -4.47
CA ASP A 303 1.91 2.79 -3.42
C ASP A 303 1.89 3.50 -2.07
N ALA A 304 1.80 2.75 -0.99
CA ALA A 304 1.72 3.28 0.36
C ALA A 304 2.29 2.30 1.39
N HIS A 305 2.82 2.85 2.48
CA HIS A 305 3.18 2.07 3.65
C HIS A 305 2.29 2.40 4.83
N TYR A 306 2.05 1.38 5.64
CA TYR A 306 1.10 1.40 6.75
C TYR A 306 1.73 0.94 8.04
N MET A 307 1.26 1.50 9.13
CA MET A 307 1.44 0.99 10.48
C MET A 307 0.24 0.14 10.85
N VAL A 308 0.46 -1.13 11.24
CA VAL A 308 -0.59 -2.06 11.64
C VAL A 308 -0.25 -2.74 12.96
N VAL A 309 -1.27 -3.11 13.74
CA VAL A 309 -1.13 -3.73 15.05
C VAL A 309 -1.57 -5.19 14.98
N PRO A 310 -0.71 -6.16 15.30
CA PRO A 310 -1.12 -7.56 15.44
C PRO A 310 -2.12 -7.75 16.58
N LYS A 311 -3.07 -8.67 16.43
CA LYS A 311 -3.95 -9.07 17.56
C LYS A 311 -3.13 -9.68 18.69
N GLY A 312 -3.57 -9.44 19.93
CA GLY A 312 -2.92 -9.94 21.13
C GLY A 312 -1.97 -8.94 21.80
N VAL A 313 -1.73 -7.77 21.19
CA VAL A 313 -0.99 -6.69 21.85
C VAL A 313 -1.72 -6.23 23.10
N ALA A 314 -0.97 -6.03 24.18
CA ALA A 314 -1.53 -5.60 25.46
C ALA A 314 -2.21 -4.23 25.35
N PRO A 315 -3.36 -4.02 26.04
CA PRO A 315 -4.13 -2.77 25.88
C PRO A 315 -3.34 -1.49 26.18
N ASP A 316 -2.48 -1.51 27.19
CA ASP A 316 -1.62 -0.39 27.56
C ASP A 316 -0.57 -0.07 26.48
N LYS A 317 0.03 -1.09 25.86
CA LYS A 317 0.89 -0.92 24.68
C LYS A 317 0.11 -0.40 23.49
N LEU A 318 -1.12 -0.90 23.27
CA LEU A 318 -1.98 -0.40 22.19
C LEU A 318 -2.25 1.10 22.35
N ALA A 319 -2.49 1.59 23.58
CA ALA A 319 -2.66 3.03 23.83
C ALA A 319 -1.44 3.85 23.36
N VAL A 320 -0.23 3.36 23.65
CA VAL A 320 1.02 4.01 23.22
C VAL A 320 1.18 3.95 21.70
N ILE A 321 0.87 2.80 21.08
CA ILE A 321 0.99 2.62 19.62
C ILE A 321 0.01 3.55 18.87
N LEU A 322 -1.22 3.68 19.35
CA LEU A 322 -2.19 4.63 18.77
C LEU A 322 -1.70 6.07 18.85
N ASP A 323 -1.02 6.43 19.92
CA ASP A 323 -0.42 7.76 20.09
C ASP A 323 0.79 7.96 19.17
N ILE A 324 1.64 6.93 18.99
CA ILE A 324 2.71 6.90 17.98
C ILE A 324 2.14 7.11 16.58
N MET A 325 1.10 6.35 16.21
CA MET A 325 0.46 6.48 14.90
C MET A 325 -0.08 7.89 14.67
N ALA A 326 -0.72 8.49 15.69
CA ALA A 326 -1.19 9.87 15.60
C ALA A 326 -0.04 10.87 15.43
N PHE A 327 1.09 10.67 16.12
CA PHE A 327 2.30 11.47 15.93
C PHE A 327 2.87 11.33 14.53
N MET A 328 2.91 10.11 13.99
CA MET A 328 3.41 9.84 12.63
C MET A 328 2.61 10.55 11.52
N LEU A 329 1.40 11.02 11.83
CA LEU A 329 0.57 11.83 10.91
C LEU A 329 0.79 13.35 11.07
N THR A 330 1.64 13.79 12.00
CA THR A 330 1.99 15.21 12.13
C THR A 330 2.93 15.65 11.01
N PRO A 331 2.88 16.93 10.58
CA PRO A 331 3.83 17.43 9.57
C PRO A 331 5.30 17.23 9.96
N GLU A 332 5.62 17.35 11.26
CA GLU A 332 6.98 17.12 11.78
C GLU A 332 7.47 15.70 11.51
N ALA A 333 6.67 14.68 11.83
CA ALA A 333 7.03 13.29 11.62
C ALA A 333 7.01 12.92 10.13
N GLN A 334 6.01 13.41 9.40
CA GLN A 334 5.88 13.18 7.95
C GLN A 334 7.05 13.76 7.13
N ALA A 335 7.67 14.83 7.59
CA ALA A 335 8.82 15.42 6.91
C ALA A 335 10.05 14.48 6.85
N TYR A 336 10.18 13.52 7.76
CA TYR A 336 11.23 12.49 7.71
C TYR A 336 11.03 11.51 6.55
N THR A 337 9.80 11.32 6.07
CA THR A 337 9.51 10.36 4.99
C THR A 337 10.07 10.79 3.63
N TYR A 338 10.53 12.03 3.47
CA TYR A 338 11.32 12.42 2.30
C TYR A 338 12.62 11.62 2.18
N ASP A 339 13.25 11.27 3.30
CA ASP A 339 14.50 10.51 3.36
C ASP A 339 15.52 10.98 2.30
N LYS A 340 16.21 10.06 1.67
CA LYS A 340 17.03 10.27 0.46
C LYS A 340 16.28 9.87 -0.82
N GLY A 341 14.98 10.18 -0.85
CA GLY A 341 14.12 9.92 -1.99
C GLY A 341 13.74 8.45 -2.19
N TYR A 342 13.88 7.58 -1.16
CA TYR A 342 13.61 6.14 -1.30
C TYR A 342 12.14 5.86 -1.70
N PHE A 343 11.20 6.62 -1.14
CA PHE A 343 9.78 6.59 -1.49
C PHE A 343 9.28 8.00 -1.83
N TYR A 344 9.86 8.61 -2.84
CA TYR A 344 9.58 9.99 -3.20
C TYR A 344 8.15 10.21 -3.72
N PRO A 345 7.38 11.24 -3.23
CA PRO A 345 7.81 12.26 -2.26
C PRO A 345 7.83 11.80 -0.80
N GLY A 346 7.10 10.77 -0.39
CA GLY A 346 7.07 10.21 0.97
C GLY A 346 5.90 10.66 1.83
N PRO A 347 5.68 11.96 2.10
CA PRO A 347 4.59 12.40 2.95
C PRO A 347 3.21 11.98 2.41
N ALA A 348 2.40 11.35 3.28
CA ALA A 348 1.03 10.98 2.98
C ALA A 348 0.05 12.13 3.28
N VAL A 349 0.38 12.99 4.26
CA VAL A 349 -0.50 14.09 4.69
C VAL A 349 -0.23 15.39 3.92
N LYS A 350 -1.20 16.29 3.94
CA LYS A 350 -1.11 17.63 3.35
C LYS A 350 -0.12 18.52 4.11
N ASP A 351 0.27 19.63 3.47
CA ASP A 351 1.00 20.72 4.09
C ASP A 351 2.39 20.34 4.65
N VAL A 352 2.99 19.30 4.09
CA VAL A 352 4.37 18.89 4.39
C VAL A 352 5.26 19.25 3.22
N SER A 353 6.08 20.28 3.38
CA SER A 353 7.03 20.72 2.36
C SER A 353 8.42 20.13 2.59
N LEU A 354 9.20 19.99 1.52
CA LEU A 354 10.60 19.53 1.60
C LEU A 354 11.46 20.40 2.55
N SER A 355 11.14 21.69 2.72
CA SER A 355 11.86 22.57 3.65
C SER A 355 11.72 22.17 5.13
N MET A 356 10.72 21.33 5.46
CA MET A 356 10.52 20.78 6.80
C MET A 356 11.36 19.51 7.05
N ALA A 357 11.84 18.87 5.99
CA ALA A 357 12.63 17.65 6.07
C ALA A 357 14.01 17.89 6.69
N PRO A 358 14.69 16.85 7.19
CA PRO A 358 16.10 16.94 7.58
C PRO A 358 16.96 17.55 6.47
N LYS A 359 17.98 18.33 6.86
CA LYS A 359 18.85 19.05 5.90
C LYS A 359 19.47 18.12 4.86
N GLU A 360 19.86 16.92 5.28
CA GLU A 360 20.41 15.89 4.40
C GLU A 360 19.42 15.47 3.30
N SER A 361 18.15 15.29 3.66
CA SER A 361 17.07 14.97 2.70
C SER A 361 16.83 16.13 1.71
N GLN A 362 16.81 17.37 2.24
CA GLN A 362 16.66 18.56 1.40
C GLN A 362 17.78 18.68 0.36
N ASP A 363 19.04 18.50 0.78
CA ASP A 363 20.21 18.61 -0.09
C ASP A 363 20.21 17.50 -1.14
N ALA A 364 19.95 16.27 -0.75
CA ALA A 364 19.89 15.13 -1.65
C ALA A 364 18.80 15.31 -2.72
N ILE A 365 17.58 15.67 -2.31
CA ILE A 365 16.47 15.84 -3.25
C ILE A 365 16.69 17.08 -4.14
N LYS A 366 17.26 18.16 -3.61
CA LYS A 366 17.59 19.36 -4.40
C LYS A 366 18.63 19.03 -5.48
N GLU A 367 19.62 18.19 -5.17
CA GLU A 367 20.70 17.84 -6.08
C GLU A 367 20.30 16.80 -7.13
N TYR A 368 19.48 15.81 -6.77
CA TYR A 368 19.13 14.66 -7.60
C TYR A 368 17.68 14.64 -8.08
N GLY A 369 16.82 15.50 -7.56
CA GLY A 369 15.40 15.60 -7.91
C GLY A 369 15.20 15.87 -9.40
N ARG A 370 13.99 15.56 -9.86
CA ARG A 370 13.60 15.76 -11.25
C ARG A 370 12.49 16.81 -11.35
N PRO A 371 12.75 17.95 -11.96
CA PRO A 371 11.72 18.97 -12.17
C PRO A 371 10.50 18.44 -12.95
N GLU A 372 10.71 17.45 -13.81
CA GLU A 372 9.67 16.83 -14.63
C GLU A 372 8.61 16.12 -13.82
N TYR A 373 8.93 15.67 -12.59
CA TYR A 373 7.98 14.93 -11.75
C TYR A 373 6.76 15.77 -11.38
N GLU A 374 6.91 17.04 -11.04
CA GLU A 374 5.78 17.93 -10.71
C GLU A 374 4.77 17.97 -11.87
N LYS A 375 5.30 18.12 -13.10
CA LYS A 375 4.46 18.13 -14.30
C LYS A 375 3.78 16.77 -14.52
N TRP A 376 4.50 15.67 -14.42
CA TRP A 376 3.95 14.34 -14.68
C TRP A 376 2.93 13.93 -13.60
N LEU A 377 3.13 14.34 -12.35
CA LEU A 377 2.18 14.12 -11.26
C LEU A 377 0.85 14.88 -11.49
N ALA A 378 0.91 16.03 -12.15
CA ALA A 378 -0.27 16.79 -12.48
C ALA A 378 -0.96 16.30 -13.78
N ASP A 379 -0.18 15.85 -14.76
CA ASP A 379 -0.68 15.54 -16.12
C ASP A 379 -1.26 14.12 -16.24
N PHE A 380 -0.70 13.13 -15.51
CA PHE A 380 -1.13 11.74 -15.63
C PHE A 380 -2.15 11.35 -14.57
N PRO A 381 -3.13 10.51 -14.91
CA PRO A 381 -4.09 9.99 -13.93
C PRO A 381 -3.41 9.18 -12.82
N HIS A 382 -4.07 9.11 -11.66
CA HIS A 382 -3.65 8.29 -10.52
C HIS A 382 -4.65 7.16 -10.28
N THR A 383 -4.15 6.01 -9.86
CA THR A 383 -4.98 4.88 -9.41
C THR A 383 -4.32 4.16 -8.24
N GLN A 384 -5.11 3.53 -7.42
CA GLN A 384 -4.62 2.62 -6.37
C GLN A 384 -3.96 1.39 -7.00
N SER A 385 -3.06 0.75 -6.28
CA SER A 385 -2.62 -0.62 -6.55
C SER A 385 -3.82 -1.58 -6.68
N LEU A 386 -3.56 -2.78 -7.19
CA LEU A 386 -4.59 -3.83 -7.17
C LEU A 386 -4.96 -4.19 -5.73
N GLU A 387 -6.21 -4.59 -5.54
CA GLU A 387 -6.62 -5.27 -4.32
C GLU A 387 -5.72 -6.50 -4.08
N PRO A 388 -5.41 -6.85 -2.82
CA PRO A 388 -4.41 -7.86 -2.49
C PRO A 388 -4.61 -9.20 -3.20
N LYS A 389 -5.85 -9.68 -3.29
CA LYS A 389 -6.18 -10.93 -3.98
C LYS A 389 -5.88 -10.86 -5.48
N ALA A 390 -6.27 -9.77 -6.13
CA ALA A 390 -5.99 -9.55 -7.55
C ALA A 390 -4.48 -9.41 -7.81
N GLN A 391 -3.75 -8.80 -6.89
CA GLN A 391 -2.29 -8.66 -6.96
C GLN A 391 -1.58 -10.01 -6.91
N VAL A 392 -1.99 -10.90 -6.00
CA VAL A 392 -1.46 -12.26 -5.90
C VAL A 392 -1.71 -13.04 -7.20
N GLU A 393 -2.92 -12.93 -7.78
CA GLU A 393 -3.23 -13.55 -9.06
C GLU A 393 -2.39 -12.99 -10.22
N ALA A 394 -2.17 -11.67 -10.27
CA ALA A 394 -1.29 -11.06 -11.27
C ALA A 394 0.14 -11.64 -11.20
N TYR A 395 0.69 -11.76 -9.99
CA TYR A 395 2.02 -12.37 -9.80
C TYR A 395 2.06 -13.84 -10.19
N ARG A 396 1.04 -14.60 -9.81
CA ARG A 396 0.94 -16.01 -10.17
C ARG A 396 0.89 -16.21 -11.69
N ILE A 397 0.08 -15.43 -12.39
CA ILE A 397 -0.02 -15.50 -13.86
C ILE A 397 1.30 -15.08 -14.50
N TRP A 398 1.93 -14.01 -14.02
CA TRP A 398 3.21 -13.56 -14.52
C TRP A 398 4.30 -14.62 -14.34
N ASP A 399 4.40 -15.22 -13.14
CA ASP A 399 5.37 -16.31 -12.88
C ASP A 399 5.15 -17.49 -13.83
N GLN A 400 3.92 -17.94 -14.02
CA GLN A 400 3.59 -19.09 -14.88
C GLN A 400 3.83 -18.83 -16.37
N GLN A 401 3.49 -17.64 -16.85
CA GLN A 401 3.48 -17.38 -18.30
C GLN A 401 4.76 -16.72 -18.80
N ILE A 402 5.52 -16.05 -17.92
CA ILE A 402 6.67 -15.22 -18.27
C ILE A 402 7.91 -15.61 -17.44
N GLY A 403 7.82 -15.51 -16.12
CA GLY A 403 8.95 -15.67 -15.21
C GLY A 403 9.53 -17.08 -15.11
N ALA A 404 8.69 -18.11 -15.14
CA ALA A 404 9.11 -19.52 -15.01
C ALA A 404 10.01 -19.99 -16.16
N GLN A 405 9.94 -19.35 -17.32
CA GLN A 405 10.73 -19.71 -18.49
C GLN A 405 12.17 -19.18 -18.44
N LYS A 406 12.50 -18.30 -17.49
CA LYS A 406 13.76 -17.55 -17.42
C LYS A 406 14.29 -17.45 -15.97
N THR A 407 14.53 -18.62 -15.41
CA THR A 407 15.29 -18.74 -14.14
C THR A 407 16.78 -18.85 -14.47
N ARG A 408 17.61 -18.04 -13.76
CA ARG A 408 19.05 -18.29 -13.71
C ARG A 408 19.33 -19.48 -12.81
#